data_17c0dc9b895464f0901a60c8bbb37f66
#
_entry.id   17c0dc9b895464f0901a60c8bbb37f66
#
_cell.length_a   1.000
_cell.length_b   1.000
_cell.length_c   1.000
_cell.angle_alpha   90.00
_cell.angle_beta   90.00
_cell.angle_gamma   90.00
#
_symmetry.space_group_name_H-M   'P 1'
#
loop_
_entity.id
_entity.type
_entity.pdbx_description
1 polymer ?
#
loop_
_entity_poly.entity_id
_entity_poly.type
_entity_poly.pdbx_seq_one_letter_code
_entity_poly.pdbx_strand_id
1 'polypeptide(L)'
;MIKNIGIIGGSGKIGSTFRKSFESVDLKVMVTDDSSKNLEDELIEKSDWVILSVPIDKTLEVFNSIKDKIRKDQVLSDFTSVKSILDNQTYDFEFVSCHPLFGPLNTIEGQNIVTIPVSEGSLYTSIIDIFSRIGLKITEMKSLREHDKYMSLIQGMTHFSHVCFTTAMKKLDLDFDKVMEICSPIYQSNISFSSRITGGDENLYTNIIMDNPANKEVLQMYLDTSSKLLDMVKNQNYEDFKSNFNDNREYLKNHLSDMIDQSNFLIDKMAEFKKKPK
;
A
#
# COMPACT_ATOMS: atom_id res chain seq x y z
N MET A 1 -22.00 -16.60 -7.62
CA MET A 1 -21.84 -15.24 -8.21
C MET A 1 -22.13 -14.22 -7.14
N ILE A 2 -21.22 -13.29 -6.89
CA ILE A 2 -21.30 -12.25 -5.86
C ILE A 2 -22.30 -11.16 -6.25
N LYS A 3 -23.24 -10.83 -5.38
CA LYS A 3 -24.23 -9.75 -5.54
C LYS A 3 -24.28 -8.83 -4.33
N ASN A 4 -24.00 -9.36 -3.14
CA ASN A 4 -24.06 -8.65 -1.88
C ASN A 4 -22.69 -8.67 -1.23
N ILE A 5 -22.16 -7.48 -0.92
CA ILE A 5 -20.86 -7.30 -0.28
C ILE A 5 -21.06 -6.67 1.09
N GLY A 6 -20.40 -7.25 2.10
CA GLY A 6 -20.31 -6.68 3.43
C GLY A 6 -18.91 -6.13 3.68
N ILE A 7 -18.78 -4.88 4.12
CA ILE A 7 -17.49 -4.28 4.46
C ILE A 7 -17.47 -3.93 5.95
N ILE A 8 -16.69 -4.65 6.72
CA ILE A 8 -16.40 -4.32 8.13
C ILE A 8 -15.29 -3.29 8.15
N GLY A 9 -15.50 -2.14 8.78
CA GLY A 9 -14.66 -0.94 8.66
C GLY A 9 -14.99 -0.11 7.41
N GLY A 10 -16.19 -0.28 6.85
CA GLY A 10 -16.61 0.34 5.58
C GLY A 10 -16.80 1.85 5.63
N SER A 11 -16.86 2.47 6.81
CA SER A 11 -16.87 3.93 6.97
C SER A 11 -15.48 4.55 6.90
N GLY A 12 -14.42 3.75 6.96
CA GLY A 12 -13.03 4.18 6.78
C GLY A 12 -12.75 4.69 5.36
N LYS A 13 -11.62 5.36 5.18
CA LYS A 13 -11.25 5.98 3.88
C LYS A 13 -11.20 4.97 2.72
N ILE A 14 -10.57 3.82 2.92
CA ILE A 14 -10.48 2.76 1.89
C ILE A 14 -11.83 2.06 1.73
N GLY A 15 -12.46 1.64 2.85
CA GLY A 15 -13.76 0.98 2.81
C GLY A 15 -14.83 1.80 2.09
N SER A 16 -14.92 3.11 2.37
CA SER A 16 -15.86 4.01 1.71
C SER A 16 -15.56 4.22 0.20
N THR A 17 -14.29 4.19 -0.18
CA THR A 17 -13.88 4.24 -1.59
C THR A 17 -14.35 2.99 -2.32
N PHE A 18 -14.10 1.81 -1.78
CA PHE A 18 -14.54 0.54 -2.37
C PHE A 18 -16.06 0.39 -2.36
N ARG A 19 -16.75 0.82 -1.29
CA ARG A 19 -18.21 0.87 -1.26
C ARG A 19 -18.76 1.59 -2.48
N LYS A 20 -18.32 2.83 -2.73
CA LYS A 20 -18.79 3.63 -3.88
C LYS A 20 -18.47 2.95 -5.21
N SER A 21 -17.30 2.35 -5.34
CA SER A 21 -16.88 1.67 -6.57
C SER A 21 -17.71 0.41 -6.83
N PHE A 22 -18.03 -0.38 -5.81
CA PHE A 22 -18.90 -1.56 -5.95
C PHE A 22 -20.35 -1.17 -6.28
N GLU A 23 -20.88 -0.14 -5.61
CA GLU A 23 -22.22 0.39 -5.90
C GLU A 23 -22.32 0.91 -7.34
N SER A 24 -21.23 1.46 -7.93
CA SER A 24 -21.20 1.95 -9.31
C SER A 24 -21.30 0.86 -10.39
N VAL A 25 -21.12 -0.41 -10.00
CA VAL A 25 -21.26 -1.58 -10.87
C VAL A 25 -22.42 -2.50 -10.44
N ASP A 26 -23.45 -1.89 -9.85
CA ASP A 26 -24.73 -2.52 -9.48
C ASP A 26 -24.62 -3.64 -8.41
N LEU A 27 -23.62 -3.56 -7.52
CA LEU A 27 -23.51 -4.45 -6.38
C LEU A 27 -24.14 -3.81 -5.13
N LYS A 28 -24.81 -4.62 -4.32
CA LYS A 28 -25.36 -4.17 -3.03
C LYS A 28 -24.29 -4.21 -1.98
N VAL A 29 -24.07 -3.11 -1.26
CA VAL A 29 -23.03 -3.00 -0.25
C VAL A 29 -23.64 -2.65 1.10
N MET A 30 -23.37 -3.48 2.11
CA MET A 30 -23.59 -3.18 3.51
C MET A 30 -22.27 -2.82 4.18
N VAL A 31 -22.29 -1.91 5.12
CA VAL A 31 -21.09 -1.50 5.86
C VAL A 31 -21.36 -1.50 7.36
N THR A 32 -20.35 -1.89 8.14
CA THR A 32 -20.33 -1.72 9.60
C THR A 32 -19.00 -1.11 10.02
N ASP A 33 -19.00 -0.52 11.21
CA ASP A 33 -17.85 0.03 11.91
C ASP A 33 -18.06 -0.14 13.44
N ASP A 34 -17.17 0.45 14.25
CA ASP A 34 -17.27 0.35 15.71
C ASP A 34 -18.62 0.85 16.27
N SER A 35 -19.23 1.84 15.63
CA SER A 35 -20.52 2.41 16.06
C SER A 35 -21.72 1.53 15.70
N SER A 36 -21.57 0.64 14.74
CA SER A 36 -22.60 -0.27 14.20
C SER A 36 -22.25 -1.75 14.34
N LYS A 37 -21.35 -2.09 15.26
CA LYS A 37 -20.87 -3.47 15.49
C LYS A 37 -22.00 -4.47 15.79
N ASN A 38 -23.11 -4.02 16.36
CA ASN A 38 -24.31 -4.83 16.58
C ASN A 38 -25.00 -5.32 15.28
N LEU A 39 -24.66 -4.75 14.12
CA LEU A 39 -25.16 -5.14 12.79
C LEU A 39 -24.20 -6.06 12.03
N GLU A 40 -23.05 -6.42 12.63
CA GLU A 40 -22.01 -7.23 11.98
C GLU A 40 -22.51 -8.64 11.63
N ASP A 41 -23.26 -9.28 12.52
CA ASP A 41 -23.84 -10.60 12.25
C ASP A 41 -24.84 -10.56 11.09
N GLU A 42 -25.68 -9.54 11.02
CA GLU A 42 -26.61 -9.32 9.91
C GLU A 42 -25.86 -9.06 8.59
N LEU A 43 -24.78 -8.26 8.63
CA LEU A 43 -23.94 -8.01 7.48
C LEU A 43 -23.34 -9.31 6.95
N ILE A 44 -22.76 -10.15 7.82
CA ILE A 44 -22.16 -11.43 7.44
C ILE A 44 -23.22 -12.35 6.84
N GLU A 45 -24.38 -12.48 7.50
CA GLU A 45 -25.46 -13.38 7.05
C GLU A 45 -25.96 -13.02 5.64
N LYS A 46 -26.08 -11.71 5.32
CA LYS A 46 -26.63 -11.23 4.05
C LYS A 46 -25.61 -11.09 2.91
N SER A 47 -24.33 -11.27 3.18
CA SER A 47 -23.27 -11.07 2.20
C SER A 47 -22.89 -12.36 1.49
N ASP A 48 -22.51 -12.24 0.20
CA ASP A 48 -21.81 -13.28 -0.56
C ASP A 48 -20.29 -13.14 -0.36
N TRP A 49 -19.83 -11.91 -0.17
CA TRP A 49 -18.43 -11.52 0.03
C TRP A 49 -18.30 -10.59 1.22
N VAL A 50 -17.53 -10.98 2.22
CA VAL A 50 -17.22 -10.17 3.41
C VAL A 50 -15.79 -9.63 3.29
N ILE A 51 -15.61 -8.34 3.54
CA ILE A 51 -14.30 -7.65 3.42
C ILE A 51 -13.96 -6.99 4.75
N LEU A 52 -12.75 -7.26 5.26
CA LEU A 52 -12.15 -6.53 6.37
C LEU A 52 -11.38 -5.32 5.86
N SER A 53 -11.84 -4.13 6.18
CA SER A 53 -11.20 -2.85 5.86
C SER A 53 -10.92 -2.06 7.14
N VAL A 54 -10.30 -2.72 8.10
CA VAL A 54 -9.99 -2.22 9.45
C VAL A 54 -8.49 -1.90 9.58
N PRO A 55 -8.04 -1.14 10.61
CA PRO A 55 -6.63 -0.90 10.86
C PRO A 55 -5.82 -2.20 10.99
N ILE A 56 -4.53 -2.13 10.62
CA ILE A 56 -3.63 -3.30 10.58
C ILE A 56 -3.62 -4.02 11.94
N ASP A 57 -3.43 -3.27 13.02
CA ASP A 57 -3.39 -3.77 14.41
C ASP A 57 -4.72 -4.39 14.89
N LYS A 58 -5.83 -4.11 14.20
CA LYS A 58 -7.15 -4.66 14.50
C LYS A 58 -7.53 -5.85 13.63
N THR A 59 -6.83 -6.06 12.52
CA THR A 59 -7.23 -7.06 11.51
C THR A 59 -7.33 -8.47 12.11
N LEU A 60 -6.35 -8.92 12.89
CA LEU A 60 -6.36 -10.26 13.47
C LEU A 60 -7.46 -10.43 14.53
N GLU A 61 -7.73 -9.40 15.35
CA GLU A 61 -8.81 -9.40 16.34
C GLU A 61 -10.16 -9.55 15.65
N VAL A 62 -10.43 -8.72 14.64
CA VAL A 62 -11.71 -8.75 13.90
C VAL A 62 -11.83 -10.05 13.11
N PHE A 63 -10.77 -10.50 12.43
CA PHE A 63 -10.77 -11.79 11.75
C PHE A 63 -11.18 -12.93 12.68
N ASN A 64 -10.58 -13.02 13.88
CA ASN A 64 -10.89 -14.07 14.85
C ASN A 64 -12.31 -13.97 15.42
N SER A 65 -12.91 -12.77 15.47
CA SER A 65 -14.29 -12.60 15.98
C SER A 65 -15.36 -13.05 14.98
N ILE A 66 -15.02 -13.12 13.68
CA ILE A 66 -15.99 -13.41 12.62
C ILE A 66 -15.75 -14.73 11.87
N LYS A 67 -14.53 -15.28 11.87
CA LYS A 67 -14.16 -16.43 11.03
C LYS A 67 -15.10 -17.62 11.18
N ASP A 68 -15.57 -17.90 12.39
CA ASP A 68 -16.47 -19.02 12.69
C ASP A 68 -17.93 -18.73 12.25
N LYS A 69 -18.23 -17.50 11.81
CA LYS A 69 -19.54 -17.09 11.30
C LYS A 69 -19.60 -17.09 9.77
N ILE A 70 -18.44 -17.16 9.10
CA ILE A 70 -18.36 -17.20 7.64
C ILE A 70 -18.82 -18.56 7.15
N ARG A 71 -19.80 -18.57 6.23
CA ARG A 71 -20.32 -19.79 5.65
C ARG A 71 -19.44 -20.32 4.52
N LYS A 72 -19.53 -21.61 4.21
CA LYS A 72 -18.75 -22.26 3.14
C LYS A 72 -19.09 -21.76 1.72
N ASP A 73 -20.23 -21.13 1.54
CA ASP A 73 -20.68 -20.54 0.27
C ASP A 73 -20.34 -19.05 0.15
N GLN A 74 -19.64 -18.50 1.13
CA GLN A 74 -19.16 -17.12 1.15
C GLN A 74 -17.64 -17.06 0.92
N VAL A 75 -17.15 -15.87 0.58
CA VAL A 75 -15.74 -15.55 0.59
C VAL A 75 -15.45 -14.44 1.59
N LEU A 76 -14.37 -14.61 2.35
CA LEU A 76 -13.80 -13.55 3.20
C LEU A 76 -12.58 -12.94 2.50
N SER A 77 -12.43 -11.64 2.60
CA SER A 77 -11.22 -10.92 2.18
C SER A 77 -10.78 -9.93 3.25
N ASP A 78 -9.52 -9.55 3.20
CA ASP A 78 -8.97 -8.42 3.95
C ASP A 78 -8.33 -7.41 2.99
N PHE A 79 -8.21 -6.14 3.42
CA PHE A 79 -7.49 -5.08 2.72
C PHE A 79 -6.25 -4.60 3.48
N THR A 80 -5.76 -5.40 4.44
CA THR A 80 -4.59 -5.03 5.24
C THR A 80 -3.31 -4.95 4.40
N SER A 81 -2.41 -4.05 4.79
CA SER A 81 -1.12 -3.87 4.10
C SER A 81 -0.06 -4.88 4.54
N VAL A 82 -0.21 -5.54 5.68
CA VAL A 82 0.70 -6.56 6.21
C VAL A 82 -0.03 -7.89 6.27
N LYS A 83 0.39 -8.84 5.46
CA LYS A 83 -0.30 -10.12 5.29
C LYS A 83 0.09 -11.20 6.28
N SER A 84 1.32 -11.15 6.77
CA SER A 84 1.83 -12.12 7.76
C SER A 84 1.04 -12.16 9.07
N ILE A 85 0.27 -11.14 9.38
CA ILE A 85 -0.63 -11.14 10.56
C ILE A 85 -1.74 -12.19 10.46
N LEU A 86 -2.09 -12.61 9.24
CA LEU A 86 -3.05 -13.68 8.96
C LEU A 86 -2.37 -14.99 8.55
N ASP A 87 -1.04 -15.05 8.54
CA ASP A 87 -0.30 -16.28 8.32
C ASP A 87 -0.57 -17.26 9.49
N ASN A 88 -0.57 -18.56 9.19
CA ASN A 88 -0.84 -19.63 10.15
C ASN A 88 -2.29 -19.68 10.70
N GLN A 89 -3.26 -19.03 10.06
CA GLN A 89 -4.68 -19.25 10.33
C GLN A 89 -5.17 -20.47 9.55
N THR A 90 -6.24 -21.10 10.06
CA THR A 90 -6.97 -22.17 9.35
C THR A 90 -8.25 -21.60 8.75
N TYR A 91 -8.55 -22.05 7.54
CA TYR A 91 -9.69 -21.57 6.77
C TYR A 91 -10.52 -22.75 6.30
N ASP A 92 -11.78 -22.86 6.73
CA ASP A 92 -12.79 -23.80 6.21
C ASP A 92 -13.85 -23.12 5.35
N PHE A 93 -13.53 -21.92 4.90
CA PHE A 93 -14.25 -21.10 3.92
C PHE A 93 -13.26 -20.55 2.88
N GLU A 94 -13.78 -20.00 1.77
CA GLU A 94 -12.92 -19.33 0.78
C GLU A 94 -12.35 -18.05 1.35
N PHE A 95 -11.01 -17.95 1.38
CA PHE A 95 -10.30 -16.75 1.82
C PHE A 95 -9.40 -16.21 0.70
N VAL A 96 -9.68 -14.98 0.26
CA VAL A 96 -8.90 -14.25 -0.73
C VAL A 96 -8.37 -12.99 -0.09
N SER A 97 -7.09 -12.98 0.25
CA SER A 97 -6.46 -11.79 0.80
C SER A 97 -6.18 -10.77 -0.30
N CYS A 98 -6.51 -9.50 -0.10
CA CYS A 98 -6.38 -8.44 -1.08
C CYS A 98 -5.62 -7.26 -0.50
N HIS A 99 -4.80 -6.59 -1.32
CA HIS A 99 -4.10 -5.38 -0.91
C HIS A 99 -4.22 -4.28 -1.98
N PRO A 100 -5.08 -3.27 -1.77
CA PRO A 100 -5.08 -2.06 -2.58
C PRO A 100 -3.76 -1.30 -2.39
N LEU A 101 -2.95 -1.17 -3.45
CA LEU A 101 -1.65 -0.49 -3.39
C LEU A 101 -1.77 1.02 -3.57
N PHE A 102 -2.82 1.61 -3.03
CA PHE A 102 -3.10 3.05 -3.11
C PHE A 102 -3.78 3.54 -1.84
N GLY A 103 -3.56 4.81 -1.52
CA GLY A 103 -4.31 5.48 -0.47
C GLY A 103 -5.68 5.96 -0.97
N PRO A 104 -6.46 6.65 -0.12
CA PRO A 104 -7.75 7.21 -0.52
C PRO A 104 -7.57 8.23 -1.66
N LEU A 105 -8.20 7.94 -2.80
CA LEU A 105 -8.14 8.73 -4.03
C LEU A 105 -9.56 9.06 -4.51
N ASN A 106 -9.68 10.04 -5.40
CA ASN A 106 -10.95 10.39 -6.05
C ASN A 106 -11.40 9.33 -7.06
N THR A 107 -10.44 8.62 -7.66
CA THR A 107 -10.69 7.49 -8.57
C THR A 107 -9.69 6.37 -8.28
N ILE A 108 -10.16 5.13 -8.38
CA ILE A 108 -9.31 3.93 -8.27
C ILE A 108 -9.02 3.29 -9.62
N GLU A 109 -9.62 3.78 -10.70
CA GLU A 109 -9.38 3.28 -12.05
C GLU A 109 -7.89 3.38 -12.41
N GLY A 110 -7.34 2.30 -12.94
CA GLY A 110 -5.92 2.18 -13.27
C GLY A 110 -4.99 1.92 -12.08
N GLN A 111 -5.51 1.89 -10.84
CA GLN A 111 -4.71 1.58 -9.64
C GLN A 111 -4.49 0.08 -9.50
N ASN A 112 -3.39 -0.28 -8.81
CA ASN A 112 -3.02 -1.67 -8.60
C ASN A 112 -3.69 -2.25 -7.35
N ILE A 113 -4.13 -3.50 -7.47
CA ILE A 113 -4.53 -4.34 -6.34
C ILE A 113 -3.83 -5.69 -6.43
N VAL A 114 -3.27 -6.15 -5.30
CA VAL A 114 -2.77 -7.51 -5.18
C VAL A 114 -3.88 -8.41 -4.67
N THR A 115 -4.00 -9.61 -5.23
CA THR A 115 -4.90 -10.68 -4.76
C THR A 115 -4.09 -11.94 -4.45
N ILE A 116 -4.47 -12.63 -3.38
CA ILE A 116 -3.82 -13.86 -2.93
C ILE A 116 -4.93 -14.85 -2.58
N PRO A 117 -5.22 -15.85 -3.44
CA PRO A 117 -6.13 -16.93 -3.10
C PRO A 117 -5.46 -17.84 -2.05
N VAL A 118 -5.86 -17.69 -0.77
CA VAL A 118 -5.23 -18.38 0.36
C VAL A 118 -5.84 -19.76 0.58
N SER A 119 -7.15 -19.88 0.39
CA SER A 119 -7.87 -21.16 0.44
C SER A 119 -8.69 -21.38 -0.82
N GLU A 120 -8.97 -22.64 -1.12
CA GLU A 120 -9.76 -23.02 -2.30
C GLU A 120 -11.21 -22.57 -2.19
N GLY A 121 -11.79 -22.15 -3.33
CA GLY A 121 -13.18 -21.78 -3.44
C GLY A 121 -13.62 -21.52 -4.88
N SER A 122 -14.86 -21.11 -5.06
CA SER A 122 -15.46 -20.88 -6.39
C SER A 122 -15.75 -19.42 -6.70
N LEU A 123 -15.50 -18.50 -5.75
CA LEU A 123 -15.85 -17.08 -5.86
C LEU A 123 -14.69 -16.20 -6.29
N TYR A 124 -13.45 -16.72 -6.29
CA TYR A 124 -12.25 -15.95 -6.67
C TYR A 124 -12.39 -15.31 -8.06
N THR A 125 -12.86 -16.07 -9.06
CA THR A 125 -13.06 -15.54 -10.41
C THR A 125 -14.10 -14.40 -10.44
N SER A 126 -15.11 -14.44 -9.57
CA SER A 126 -16.08 -13.35 -9.44
C SER A 126 -15.45 -12.10 -8.80
N ILE A 127 -14.52 -12.25 -7.86
CA ILE A 127 -13.74 -11.13 -7.29
C ILE A 127 -12.91 -10.46 -8.36
N ILE A 128 -12.20 -11.23 -9.18
CA ILE A 128 -11.37 -10.72 -10.29
C ILE A 128 -12.23 -9.96 -11.31
N ASP A 129 -13.40 -10.50 -11.68
CA ASP A 129 -14.35 -9.81 -12.57
C ASP A 129 -14.80 -8.47 -11.97
N ILE A 130 -15.19 -8.45 -10.71
CA ILE A 130 -15.63 -7.22 -10.02
C ILE A 130 -14.49 -6.19 -9.98
N PHE A 131 -13.28 -6.58 -9.61
CA PHE A 131 -12.12 -5.66 -9.60
C PHE A 131 -11.81 -5.12 -11.01
N SER A 132 -11.94 -5.95 -12.04
CA SER A 132 -11.76 -5.52 -13.43
C SER A 132 -12.84 -4.52 -13.85
N ARG A 133 -14.09 -4.75 -13.49
CA ARG A 133 -15.23 -3.84 -13.80
C ARG A 133 -15.09 -2.47 -13.14
N ILE A 134 -14.51 -2.38 -11.96
CA ILE A 134 -14.21 -1.11 -11.29
C ILE A 134 -12.86 -0.51 -11.72
N GLY A 135 -12.22 -1.08 -12.75
CA GLY A 135 -11.04 -0.53 -13.43
C GLY A 135 -9.70 -0.77 -12.72
N LEU A 136 -9.61 -1.70 -11.77
CA LEU A 136 -8.36 -2.01 -11.09
C LEU A 136 -7.43 -2.86 -11.96
N LYS A 137 -6.12 -2.65 -11.82
CA LYS A 137 -5.06 -3.54 -12.34
C LYS A 137 -4.75 -4.60 -11.30
N ILE A 138 -5.03 -5.85 -11.63
CA ILE A 138 -4.94 -6.98 -10.70
C ILE A 138 -3.63 -7.71 -10.88
N THR A 139 -2.94 -7.98 -9.77
CA THR A 139 -1.75 -8.84 -9.72
C THR A 139 -2.00 -9.94 -8.70
N GLU A 140 -1.99 -11.20 -9.16
CA GLU A 140 -2.06 -12.35 -8.27
C GLU A 140 -0.68 -12.69 -7.71
N MET A 141 -0.61 -12.99 -6.41
CA MET A 141 0.57 -13.49 -5.73
C MET A 141 0.28 -14.86 -5.10
N LYS A 142 1.33 -15.66 -4.90
CA LYS A 142 1.21 -17.06 -4.50
C LYS A 142 0.98 -17.27 -3.01
N SER A 143 1.40 -16.29 -2.17
CA SER A 143 1.30 -16.43 -0.71
C SER A 143 1.39 -15.09 0.02
N LEU A 144 0.90 -15.07 1.26
CA LEU A 144 1.00 -13.93 2.18
C LEU A 144 2.46 -13.53 2.44
N ARG A 145 3.36 -14.51 2.55
CA ARG A 145 4.81 -14.27 2.75
C ARG A 145 5.48 -13.69 1.52
N GLU A 146 5.12 -14.18 0.33
CA GLU A 146 5.62 -13.58 -0.92
C GLU A 146 5.22 -12.11 -1.01
N HIS A 147 3.97 -11.79 -0.73
CA HIS A 147 3.49 -10.43 -0.69
C HIS A 147 4.32 -9.55 0.25
N ASP A 148 4.49 -9.97 1.51
CA ASP A 148 5.21 -9.17 2.50
C ASP A 148 6.68 -8.96 2.14
N LYS A 149 7.31 -9.93 1.45
CA LYS A 149 8.64 -9.79 0.89
C LYS A 149 8.71 -8.66 -0.17
N TYR A 150 7.74 -8.57 -1.09
CA TYR A 150 7.70 -7.46 -2.05
C TYR A 150 7.35 -6.13 -1.38
N MET A 151 6.43 -6.16 -0.40
CA MET A 151 6.04 -4.94 0.34
C MET A 151 7.16 -4.42 1.24
N SER A 152 8.12 -5.24 1.64
CA SER A 152 9.30 -4.75 2.38
C SER A 152 10.16 -3.79 1.55
N LEU A 153 10.20 -3.97 0.22
CA LEU A 153 10.82 -3.01 -0.69
C LEU A 153 9.86 -1.84 -1.01
N ILE A 154 8.64 -2.18 -1.49
CA ILE A 154 7.70 -1.20 -2.05
C ILE A 154 7.17 -0.24 -0.99
N GLN A 155 6.88 -0.74 0.21
CA GLN A 155 6.37 0.06 1.32
C GLN A 155 7.39 0.24 2.42
N GLY A 156 7.99 -0.85 2.94
CA GLY A 156 8.89 -0.81 4.08
C GLY A 156 10.06 0.14 3.86
N MET A 157 10.91 -0.14 2.89
CA MET A 157 12.09 0.66 2.58
C MET A 157 11.71 2.06 2.08
N THR A 158 10.68 2.18 1.24
CA THR A 158 10.25 3.48 0.72
C THR A 158 9.78 4.39 1.84
N HIS A 159 8.86 3.94 2.69
CA HIS A 159 8.34 4.78 3.78
C HIS A 159 9.43 5.10 4.82
N PHE A 160 10.24 4.10 5.18
CA PHE A 160 11.37 4.29 6.09
C PHE A 160 12.37 5.35 5.57
N SER A 161 12.73 5.30 4.28
CA SER A 161 13.66 6.27 3.68
C SER A 161 13.10 7.70 3.73
N HIS A 162 11.80 7.90 3.50
CA HIS A 162 11.17 9.21 3.62
C HIS A 162 11.13 9.72 5.07
N VAL A 163 10.89 8.84 6.05
CA VAL A 163 10.97 9.19 7.47
C VAL A 163 12.40 9.57 7.85
N CYS A 164 13.41 8.79 7.40
CA CYS A 164 14.83 9.11 7.60
C CYS A 164 15.20 10.47 6.99
N PHE A 165 14.74 10.71 5.75
CA PHE A 165 15.01 11.95 5.03
C PHE A 165 14.50 13.18 5.79
N THR A 166 13.23 13.19 6.20
CA THR A 166 12.63 14.30 6.97
C THR A 166 13.26 14.46 8.35
N THR A 167 13.62 13.34 9.01
CA THR A 167 14.31 13.39 10.30
C THR A 167 15.71 13.99 10.18
N ALA A 168 16.45 13.65 9.11
CA ALA A 168 17.76 14.24 8.84
C ALA A 168 17.68 15.72 8.49
N MET A 169 16.69 16.11 7.67
CA MET A 169 16.44 17.52 7.36
C MET A 169 16.24 18.36 8.63
N LYS A 170 15.39 17.90 9.54
CA LYS A 170 15.13 18.58 10.81
C LYS A 170 16.42 18.80 11.62
N LYS A 171 17.36 17.86 11.57
CA LYS A 171 18.65 17.98 12.29
C LYS A 171 19.62 18.98 11.68
N LEU A 172 19.44 19.33 10.39
CA LEU A 172 20.27 20.34 9.71
C LEU A 172 19.93 21.77 10.13
N ASP A 173 18.76 21.97 10.75
CA ASP A 173 18.28 23.26 11.29
C ASP A 173 18.36 24.43 10.26
N LEU A 174 18.08 24.12 8.98
CA LEU A 174 18.03 25.10 7.90
C LEU A 174 16.65 25.74 7.82
N ASP A 175 16.59 27.01 7.43
CA ASP A 175 15.35 27.69 7.10
C ASP A 175 14.63 26.99 5.95
N PHE A 176 13.52 26.36 6.25
CA PHE A 176 12.78 25.56 5.28
C PHE A 176 12.17 26.39 4.14
N ASP A 177 11.70 27.61 4.42
CA ASP A 177 11.16 28.49 3.39
C ASP A 177 12.25 28.84 2.39
N LYS A 178 13.45 29.14 2.89
CA LYS A 178 14.61 29.38 2.03
C LYS A 178 15.03 28.15 1.21
N VAL A 179 14.97 26.96 1.80
CA VAL A 179 15.22 25.71 1.07
C VAL A 179 14.19 25.54 -0.07
N MET A 180 12.93 25.84 0.17
CA MET A 180 11.86 25.74 -0.84
C MET A 180 11.99 26.78 -1.96
N GLU A 181 12.56 27.97 -1.69
CA GLU A 181 12.85 28.98 -2.72
C GLU A 181 13.89 28.51 -3.73
N ILE A 182 14.92 27.78 -3.27
CA ILE A 182 16.10 27.40 -4.10
C ILE A 182 16.12 25.94 -4.50
N CYS A 183 15.08 25.16 -4.16
CA CYS A 183 15.06 23.71 -4.36
C CYS A 183 14.96 23.32 -5.84
N SER A 184 15.63 22.21 -6.19
CA SER A 184 15.46 21.57 -7.50
C SER A 184 14.10 20.87 -7.62
N PRO A 185 13.61 20.61 -8.85
CA PRO A 185 12.39 19.81 -9.04
C PRO A 185 12.45 18.40 -8.41
N ILE A 186 13.62 17.76 -8.45
CA ILE A 186 13.83 16.44 -7.82
C ILE A 186 13.67 16.53 -6.31
N TYR A 187 14.28 17.54 -5.67
CA TYR A 187 14.13 17.76 -4.24
C TYR A 187 12.66 18.04 -3.88
N GLN A 188 11.98 18.87 -4.66
CA GLN A 188 10.57 19.20 -4.45
C GLN A 188 9.66 17.97 -4.56
N SER A 189 9.90 17.09 -5.53
CA SER A 189 9.16 15.82 -5.64
C SER A 189 9.38 14.97 -4.40
N ASN A 190 10.64 14.81 -3.96
CA ASN A 190 11.00 14.02 -2.80
C ASN A 190 10.33 14.55 -1.51
N ILE A 191 10.39 15.87 -1.26
CA ILE A 191 9.73 16.45 -0.08
C ILE A 191 8.20 16.35 -0.15
N SER A 192 7.60 16.43 -1.34
CA SER A 192 6.16 16.25 -1.51
C SER A 192 5.71 14.83 -1.14
N PHE A 193 6.44 13.80 -1.55
CA PHE A 193 6.18 12.42 -1.13
C PHE A 193 6.47 12.18 0.34
N SER A 194 7.55 12.75 0.87
CA SER A 194 7.85 12.69 2.31
C SER A 194 6.75 13.34 3.15
N SER A 195 6.23 14.49 2.70
CA SER A 195 5.13 15.19 3.36
C SER A 195 3.82 14.39 3.34
N ARG A 196 3.57 13.62 2.26
CA ARG A 196 2.41 12.73 2.17
C ARG A 196 2.44 11.62 3.22
N ILE A 197 3.64 11.09 3.52
CA ILE A 197 3.84 10.06 4.54
C ILE A 197 3.77 10.68 5.94
N THR A 198 4.50 11.77 6.18
CA THR A 198 4.57 12.45 7.48
C THR A 198 3.24 13.08 7.89
N GLY A 199 2.47 13.57 6.93
CA GLY A 199 1.13 14.16 7.17
C GLY A 199 -0.03 13.16 7.08
N GLY A 200 0.27 11.88 6.87
CA GLY A 200 -0.71 10.79 6.83
C GLY A 200 -1.05 10.25 8.22
N ASP A 201 -1.65 9.07 8.24
CA ASP A 201 -1.97 8.35 9.47
C ASP A 201 -0.69 7.70 10.03
N GLU A 202 -0.25 8.18 11.19
CA GLU A 202 0.96 7.72 11.85
C GLU A 202 0.90 6.24 12.24
N ASN A 203 -0.27 5.76 12.69
CA ASN A 203 -0.44 4.35 13.05
C ASN A 203 -0.29 3.45 11.82
N LEU A 204 -0.92 3.84 10.70
CA LEU A 204 -0.83 3.10 9.45
C LEU A 204 0.64 2.93 9.01
N TYR A 205 1.39 4.02 8.91
CA TYR A 205 2.78 3.97 8.45
C TYR A 205 3.71 3.28 9.44
N THR A 206 3.48 3.46 10.74
CA THR A 206 4.22 2.75 11.80
C THR A 206 3.99 1.24 11.68
N ASN A 207 2.75 0.79 11.56
CA ASN A 207 2.43 -0.62 11.46
C ASN A 207 2.98 -1.24 10.16
N ILE A 208 2.88 -0.55 9.01
CA ILE A 208 3.51 -1.01 7.76
C ILE A 208 5.02 -1.24 7.93
N ILE A 209 5.71 -0.33 8.62
CA ILE A 209 7.17 -0.42 8.79
C ILE A 209 7.54 -1.47 9.86
N MET A 210 6.81 -1.56 10.97
CA MET A 210 7.20 -2.35 12.12
C MET A 210 6.66 -3.79 12.10
N ASP A 211 5.45 -4.01 11.56
CA ASP A 211 4.76 -5.28 11.66
C ASP A 211 5.08 -6.25 10.51
N ASN A 212 5.60 -5.76 9.37
CA ASN A 212 6.07 -6.65 8.33
C ASN A 212 7.42 -7.26 8.71
N PRO A 213 7.51 -8.59 8.97
CA PRO A 213 8.73 -9.24 9.46
C PRO A 213 9.90 -9.16 8.46
N ALA A 214 9.61 -9.06 7.15
CA ALA A 214 10.64 -8.93 6.10
C ALA A 214 11.35 -7.57 6.12
N ASN A 215 10.77 -6.55 6.75
CA ASN A 215 11.35 -5.22 6.79
C ASN A 215 12.69 -5.19 7.53
N LYS A 216 12.87 -6.00 8.58
CA LYS A 216 14.11 -5.98 9.38
C LYS A 216 15.35 -6.22 8.54
N GLU A 217 15.31 -7.24 7.70
CA GLU A 217 16.42 -7.59 6.80
C GLU A 217 16.62 -6.53 5.71
N VAL A 218 15.55 -6.10 5.06
CA VAL A 218 15.60 -5.13 3.95
C VAL A 218 16.08 -3.76 4.44
N LEU A 219 15.62 -3.30 5.59
CA LEU A 219 16.06 -2.03 6.17
C LEU A 219 17.52 -2.08 6.63
N GLN A 220 17.97 -3.20 7.19
CA GLN A 220 19.39 -3.37 7.54
C GLN A 220 20.26 -3.32 6.28
N MET A 221 19.89 -4.04 5.21
CA MET A 221 20.60 -4.01 3.93
C MET A 221 20.65 -2.58 3.35
N TYR A 222 19.56 -1.81 3.44
CA TYR A 222 19.51 -0.42 3.00
C TYR A 222 20.50 0.47 3.78
N LEU A 223 20.57 0.30 5.11
CA LEU A 223 21.52 1.04 5.96
C LEU A 223 22.97 0.66 5.69
N ASP A 224 23.25 -0.63 5.50
CA ASP A 224 24.60 -1.11 5.18
C ASP A 224 25.06 -0.59 3.83
N THR A 225 24.16 -0.57 2.83
CA THR A 225 24.42 0.02 1.51
C THR A 225 24.70 1.51 1.61
N SER A 226 23.88 2.23 2.38
CA SER A 226 24.04 3.67 2.62
C SER A 226 25.39 3.97 3.28
N SER A 227 25.80 3.14 4.25
CA SER A 227 27.10 3.27 4.92
C SER A 227 28.28 3.08 3.96
N LYS A 228 28.23 2.06 3.10
CA LYS A 228 29.26 1.81 2.09
C LYS A 228 29.39 2.98 1.10
N LEU A 229 28.27 3.53 0.65
CA LEU A 229 28.28 4.71 -0.23
C LEU A 229 28.84 5.94 0.49
N LEU A 230 28.51 6.13 1.77
CA LEU A 230 29.08 7.20 2.58
C LEU A 230 30.60 7.06 2.74
N ASP A 231 31.11 5.85 2.91
CA ASP A 231 32.57 5.62 3.01
C ASP A 231 33.28 5.95 1.67
N MET A 232 32.67 5.66 0.52
CA MET A 232 33.20 6.09 -0.77
C MET A 232 33.27 7.63 -0.87
N VAL A 233 32.23 8.33 -0.38
CA VAL A 233 32.22 9.81 -0.33
C VAL A 233 33.33 10.35 0.57
N LYS A 234 33.48 9.82 1.79
CA LYS A 234 34.52 10.24 2.75
C LYS A 234 35.93 10.03 2.22
N ASN A 235 36.15 8.94 1.48
CA ASN A 235 37.44 8.58 0.92
C ASN A 235 37.65 9.14 -0.48
N GLN A 236 36.70 9.94 -1.01
CA GLN A 236 36.75 10.50 -2.37
C GLN A 236 36.99 9.44 -3.45
N ASN A 237 36.41 8.24 -3.26
CA ASN A 237 36.56 7.14 -4.20
C ASN A 237 35.57 7.28 -5.37
N TYR A 238 35.93 8.12 -6.32
CA TYR A 238 35.13 8.48 -7.48
C TYR A 238 34.85 7.28 -8.41
N GLU A 239 35.83 6.41 -8.58
CA GLU A 239 35.72 5.31 -9.56
C GLU A 239 34.70 4.26 -9.06
N ASP A 240 34.80 3.83 -7.82
CA ASP A 240 33.83 2.89 -7.26
C ASP A 240 32.44 3.53 -7.17
N PHE A 241 32.35 4.83 -6.85
CA PHE A 241 31.07 5.52 -6.82
C PHE A 241 30.41 5.59 -8.21
N LYS A 242 31.20 5.87 -9.29
CA LYS A 242 30.72 5.81 -10.68
C LYS A 242 30.32 4.40 -11.10
N SER A 243 31.07 3.37 -10.67
CA SER A 243 30.72 1.99 -10.94
C SER A 243 29.32 1.67 -10.42
N ASN A 244 28.94 2.12 -9.21
CA ASN A 244 27.58 1.95 -8.68
C ASN A 244 26.51 2.58 -9.58
N PHE A 245 26.77 3.73 -10.22
CA PHE A 245 25.81 4.30 -11.18
C PHE A 245 25.62 3.40 -12.40
N ASN A 246 26.68 2.77 -12.90
CA ASN A 246 26.60 1.87 -14.04
C ASN A 246 25.84 0.59 -13.68
N ASP A 247 26.11 0.02 -12.52
CA ASP A 247 25.43 -1.18 -12.03
C ASP A 247 23.92 -0.92 -11.82
N ASN A 248 23.57 0.22 -11.23
CA ASN A 248 22.18 0.64 -11.06
C ASN A 248 21.49 0.89 -12.42
N ARG A 249 22.20 1.48 -13.39
CA ARG A 249 21.67 1.69 -14.75
C ARG A 249 21.40 0.35 -15.45
N GLU A 250 22.31 -0.59 -15.32
CA GLU A 250 22.14 -1.93 -15.90
C GLU A 250 20.96 -2.68 -15.24
N TYR A 251 20.81 -2.57 -13.92
CA TYR A 251 19.66 -3.15 -13.21
C TYR A 251 18.33 -2.58 -13.68
N LEU A 252 18.25 -1.27 -13.94
CA LEU A 252 17.03 -0.58 -14.35
C LEU A 252 16.82 -0.55 -15.87
N LYS A 253 17.77 -1.02 -16.69
CA LYS A 253 17.85 -0.78 -18.15
C LYS A 253 16.53 -0.93 -18.92
N ASN A 254 15.75 -1.96 -18.59
CA ASN A 254 14.50 -2.27 -19.31
C ASN A 254 13.35 -1.29 -18.98
N HIS A 255 13.48 -0.51 -17.93
CA HIS A 255 12.46 0.43 -17.44
C HIS A 255 12.95 1.87 -17.36
N LEU A 256 14.25 2.10 -17.58
CA LEU A 256 14.90 3.38 -17.30
C LEU A 256 14.30 4.53 -18.12
N SER A 257 14.07 4.32 -19.42
CA SER A 257 13.48 5.34 -20.31
C SER A 257 12.09 5.71 -19.83
N ASP A 258 11.22 4.72 -19.62
CA ASP A 258 9.83 4.95 -19.22
C ASP A 258 9.75 5.65 -17.84
N MET A 259 10.64 5.30 -16.91
CA MET A 259 10.69 5.94 -15.59
C MET A 259 11.18 7.38 -15.68
N ILE A 260 12.13 7.69 -16.58
CA ILE A 260 12.58 9.07 -16.84
C ILE A 260 11.43 9.88 -17.43
N ASP A 261 10.70 9.35 -18.41
CA ASP A 261 9.56 10.04 -19.03
C ASP A 261 8.44 10.30 -18.02
N GLN A 262 8.12 9.34 -17.13
CA GLN A 262 7.17 9.55 -16.04
C GLN A 262 7.66 10.65 -15.07
N SER A 263 8.96 10.65 -14.74
CA SER A 263 9.55 11.69 -13.89
C SER A 263 9.44 13.08 -14.53
N ASN A 264 9.74 13.21 -15.84
CA ASN A 264 9.60 14.46 -16.59
C ASN A 264 8.14 14.95 -16.57
N PHE A 265 7.20 14.06 -16.82
CA PHE A 265 5.76 14.38 -16.75
C PHE A 265 5.34 14.91 -15.36
N LEU A 266 5.81 14.27 -14.28
CA LEU A 266 5.49 14.72 -12.92
C LEU A 266 6.10 16.11 -12.63
N ILE A 267 7.33 16.36 -13.06
CA ILE A 267 8.02 17.65 -12.91
C ILE A 267 7.26 18.75 -13.65
N ASP A 268 6.83 18.51 -14.89
CA ASP A 268 6.04 19.46 -15.67
C ASP A 268 4.70 19.76 -14.99
N LYS A 269 4.00 18.75 -14.47
CA LYS A 269 2.74 18.93 -13.73
C LYS A 269 2.92 19.70 -12.42
N MET A 270 4.04 19.53 -11.74
CA MET A 270 4.38 20.34 -10.56
C MET A 270 4.63 21.80 -10.93
N ALA A 271 5.29 22.08 -12.04
CA ALA A 271 5.48 23.43 -12.54
C ALA A 271 4.15 24.12 -12.93
N GLU A 272 3.22 23.36 -13.57
CA GLU A 272 1.87 23.83 -13.84
C GLU A 272 1.08 24.13 -12.54
N PHE A 273 1.20 23.26 -11.53
CA PHE A 273 0.54 23.43 -10.24
C PHE A 273 0.97 24.74 -9.55
N LYS A 274 2.26 25.10 -9.62
CA LYS A 274 2.79 26.37 -9.05
C LYS A 274 2.22 27.62 -9.71
N LYS A 275 1.76 27.55 -10.96
CA LYS A 275 1.19 28.67 -11.70
C LYS A 275 -0.28 28.95 -11.33
N LYS A 276 -0.95 28.02 -10.61
CA LYS A 276 -2.32 28.24 -10.16
C LYS A 276 -2.34 29.31 -9.07
N PRO A 277 -3.23 30.28 -9.12
CA PRO A 277 -3.40 31.25 -8.03
C PRO A 277 -3.79 30.49 -6.75
N LYS A 278 -3.15 30.88 -5.65
CA LYS A 278 -3.45 30.34 -4.31
C LYS A 278 -4.80 30.81 -3.81
#